data_f3d6d0f5045ae374fbd2b332a977bb5b
#
_entry.id   f3d6d0f5045ae374fbd2b332a977bb5b
#
_cell.length_a   1.000
_cell.length_b   1.000
_cell.length_c   1.000
_cell.angle_alpha   90.00
_cell.angle_beta   90.00
_cell.angle_gamma   90.00
#
_symmetry.space_group_name_H-M   'P 1'
#
loop_
_entity.id
_entity.type
_entity.pdbx_description
1 polymer ?
#
loop_
_entity_poly.entity_id
_entity_poly.type
_entity_poly.pdbx_seq_one_letter_code
_entity_poly.pdbx_strand_id
1 'polypeptide(L)'
;LPLVGRGQGWGYVRTVTAPSWPDTLHSWLARIPPPKRSDWIFAVRATIAGLVALSIAYALKLENPQWAMMTVFIVAQPVAGMVLAKGFFRLAGTVVGALAALLLVWAGRHGAPAFLAALAVWIGLCTFAASLLRNPESYGAALAGYTAAIISLPAFNQPHLAHELAVARASEIALGIVCAGLASRLFLPQLARDQIVGRLEGLVRDLAAYAEFAFGGADRPTLVKLNRRIIA
;
A
#
# COMPACT_ATOMS: atom_id res chain seq x y z
N LEU A 1 15.69 -68.82 -19.55
CA LEU A 1 15.97 -67.73 -20.53
C LEU A 1 15.60 -66.43 -19.90
N PRO A 2 16.55 -65.58 -19.52
CA PRO A 2 16.21 -64.24 -18.95
C PRO A 2 16.19 -63.22 -20.09
N LEU A 3 15.06 -62.52 -20.18
CA LEU A 3 14.93 -61.33 -21.03
C LEU A 3 15.49 -60.12 -20.30
N VAL A 4 16.61 -59.62 -20.80
CA VAL A 4 17.24 -58.37 -20.40
C VAL A 4 16.41 -57.23 -20.99
N GLY A 5 15.61 -56.57 -20.14
CA GLY A 5 14.97 -55.30 -20.45
C GLY A 5 15.88 -54.14 -20.07
N ARG A 6 16.40 -53.40 -21.06
CA ARG A 6 17.10 -52.13 -20.86
C ARG A 6 16.11 -51.09 -20.33
N GLY A 7 16.13 -50.84 -19.02
CA GLY A 7 15.46 -49.70 -18.43
C GLY A 7 16.24 -48.42 -18.72
N GLN A 8 15.66 -47.53 -19.51
CA GLN A 8 16.15 -46.16 -19.64
C GLN A 8 15.95 -45.45 -18.31
N GLY A 9 17.03 -44.91 -17.75
CA GLY A 9 17.06 -44.25 -16.47
C GLY A 9 16.19 -43.02 -16.45
N TRP A 10 15.20 -43.06 -15.58
CA TRP A 10 14.47 -41.87 -15.14
C TRP A 10 15.44 -40.99 -14.37
N GLY A 11 15.54 -39.75 -14.87
CA GLY A 11 16.47 -38.77 -14.37
C GLY A 11 16.37 -38.57 -12.84
N TYR A 12 17.52 -38.31 -12.28
CA TYR A 12 17.79 -37.87 -10.95
C TYR A 12 16.72 -36.89 -10.47
N VAL A 13 15.82 -37.35 -9.61
CA VAL A 13 15.01 -36.46 -8.78
C VAL A 13 15.99 -35.78 -7.83
N ARG A 14 16.44 -34.57 -8.15
CA ARG A 14 17.09 -33.73 -7.14
C ARG A 14 16.11 -33.61 -5.99
N THR A 15 16.42 -34.30 -4.91
CA THR A 15 15.78 -33.98 -3.64
C THR A 15 16.10 -32.51 -3.34
N VAL A 16 15.14 -31.66 -3.60
CA VAL A 16 15.18 -30.27 -3.15
C VAL A 16 15.07 -30.37 -1.63
N THR A 17 16.21 -30.44 -0.95
CA THR A 17 16.27 -30.29 0.49
C THR A 17 15.67 -28.91 0.79
N ALA A 18 14.52 -28.89 1.46
CA ALA A 18 13.93 -27.63 1.92
C ALA A 18 15.01 -26.89 2.72
N PRO A 19 15.29 -25.61 2.39
CA PRO A 19 16.28 -24.84 3.11
C PRO A 19 15.88 -24.81 4.59
N SER A 20 16.83 -25.08 5.48
CA SER A 20 16.61 -24.99 6.91
C SER A 20 16.19 -23.56 7.28
N TRP A 21 15.12 -23.41 8.06
CA TRP A 21 14.57 -22.09 8.46
C TRP A 21 15.59 -21.08 9.01
N PRO A 22 16.61 -21.50 9.81
CA PRO A 22 17.65 -20.59 10.27
C PRO A 22 18.47 -19.98 9.14
N ASP A 23 18.84 -20.80 8.13
CA ASP A 23 19.67 -20.34 7.00
C ASP A 23 18.89 -19.38 6.09
N THR A 24 17.58 -19.63 5.94
CA THR A 24 16.70 -18.74 5.16
C THR A 24 16.54 -17.38 5.85
N LEU A 25 16.32 -17.36 7.17
CA LEU A 25 16.20 -16.12 7.93
C LEU A 25 17.49 -15.29 7.91
N HIS A 26 18.63 -15.90 8.13
CA HIS A 26 19.94 -15.22 8.07
C HIS A 26 20.22 -14.66 6.67
N SER A 27 19.91 -15.41 5.61
CA SER A 27 20.09 -14.94 4.24
C SER A 27 19.13 -13.79 3.86
N TRP A 28 17.93 -13.76 4.42
CA TRP A 28 16.99 -12.64 4.26
C TRP A 28 17.45 -11.40 5.02
N LEU A 29 17.88 -11.56 6.26
CA LEU A 29 18.38 -10.45 7.08
C LEU A 29 19.66 -9.83 6.50
N ALA A 30 20.55 -10.66 5.93
CA ALA A 30 21.76 -10.18 5.25
C ALA A 30 21.47 -9.39 3.95
N ARG A 31 20.27 -9.51 3.38
CA ARG A 31 19.85 -8.74 2.20
C ARG A 31 19.26 -7.37 2.54
N ILE A 32 18.94 -7.11 3.80
CA ILE A 32 18.40 -5.83 4.24
C ILE A 32 19.56 -4.83 4.31
N PRO A 33 19.57 -3.79 3.46
CA PRO A 33 20.62 -2.77 3.55
C PRO A 33 20.54 -2.07 4.89
N PRO A 34 21.68 -1.66 5.49
CA PRO A 34 21.66 -0.92 6.75
C PRO A 34 20.82 0.35 6.61
N PRO A 35 20.00 0.68 7.62
CA PRO A 35 19.09 1.83 7.55
C PRO A 35 19.91 3.12 7.45
N LYS A 36 19.53 3.96 6.49
CA LYS A 36 20.13 5.28 6.30
C LYS A 36 19.58 6.25 7.34
N ARG A 37 20.31 7.34 7.60
CA ARG A 37 19.86 8.41 8.50
C ARG A 37 18.48 8.97 8.10
N SER A 38 18.20 9.03 6.79
CA SER A 38 16.91 9.43 6.26
C SER A 38 15.75 8.53 6.71
N ASP A 39 16.00 7.21 6.83
CA ASP A 39 14.99 6.24 7.20
C ASP A 39 14.60 6.37 8.68
N TRP A 40 15.58 6.64 9.53
CA TRP A 40 15.34 6.96 10.93
C TRP A 40 14.56 8.26 11.12
N ILE A 41 14.92 9.33 10.39
CA ILE A 41 14.19 10.61 10.43
C ILE A 41 12.74 10.40 9.98
N PHE A 42 12.54 9.61 8.92
CA PHE A 42 11.20 9.27 8.45
C PHE A 42 10.39 8.50 9.50
N ALA A 43 10.98 7.47 10.10
CA ALA A 43 10.32 6.65 11.12
C ALA A 43 9.93 7.46 12.37
N VAL A 44 10.87 8.24 12.92
CA VAL A 44 10.61 9.09 14.09
C VAL A 44 9.53 10.12 13.81
N ARG A 45 9.60 10.77 12.66
CA ARG A 45 8.57 11.73 12.23
C ARG A 45 7.19 11.11 12.11
N ALA A 46 7.09 9.94 11.44
CA ALA A 46 5.82 9.25 11.28
C ALA A 46 5.24 8.82 12.63
N THR A 47 6.09 8.37 13.54
CA THR A 47 5.70 8.00 14.90
C THR A 47 5.19 9.21 15.69
N ILE A 48 5.91 10.33 15.68
CA ILE A 48 5.47 11.56 16.36
C ILE A 48 4.15 12.04 15.78
N ALA A 49 4.02 12.09 14.45
CA ALA A 49 2.79 12.51 13.80
C ALA A 49 1.61 11.59 14.14
N GLY A 50 1.84 10.28 14.22
CA GLY A 50 0.84 9.29 14.62
C GLY A 50 0.38 9.47 16.07
N LEU A 51 1.32 9.70 16.99
CA LEU A 51 1.01 9.96 18.40
C LEU A 51 0.26 11.29 18.58
N VAL A 52 0.64 12.33 17.85
CA VAL A 52 -0.08 13.62 17.86
C VAL A 52 -1.51 13.45 17.34
N ALA A 53 -1.69 12.74 16.21
CA ALA A 53 -3.01 12.47 15.68
C ALA A 53 -3.88 11.67 16.68
N LEU A 54 -3.30 10.67 17.33
CA LEU A 54 -3.96 9.88 18.36
C LEU A 54 -4.38 10.76 19.56
N SER A 55 -3.46 11.60 20.05
CA SER A 55 -3.73 12.49 21.18
C SER A 55 -4.85 13.51 20.88
N ILE A 56 -4.84 14.08 19.66
CA ILE A 56 -5.91 14.99 19.22
C ILE A 56 -7.23 14.24 19.09
N ALA A 57 -7.23 13.02 18.53
CA ALA A 57 -8.43 12.21 18.41
C ALA A 57 -9.06 11.87 19.77
N TYR A 58 -8.23 11.56 20.79
CA TYR A 58 -8.70 11.39 22.17
C TYR A 58 -9.24 12.68 22.78
N ALA A 59 -8.57 13.81 22.58
CA ALA A 59 -9.02 15.11 23.06
C ALA A 59 -10.37 15.53 22.46
N LEU A 60 -10.61 15.19 21.19
CA LEU A 60 -11.88 15.41 20.48
C LEU A 60 -12.94 14.35 20.80
N LYS A 61 -12.62 13.36 21.64
CA LYS A 61 -13.51 12.24 22.03
C LYS A 61 -14.08 11.49 20.81
N LEU A 62 -13.24 11.26 19.79
CA LEU A 62 -13.64 10.44 18.64
C LEU A 62 -13.83 8.99 19.08
N GLU A 63 -14.78 8.28 18.47
CA GLU A 63 -15.16 6.92 18.88
C GLU A 63 -14.01 5.90 18.72
N ASN A 64 -13.24 6.04 17.65
CA ASN A 64 -12.17 5.10 17.32
C ASN A 64 -10.84 5.82 17.00
N PRO A 65 -10.22 6.48 18.01
CA PRO A 65 -9.06 7.36 17.82
C PRO A 65 -7.86 6.68 17.17
N GLN A 66 -7.74 5.34 17.27
CA GLN A 66 -6.69 4.55 16.63
C GLN A 66 -6.69 4.68 15.09
N TRP A 67 -7.82 5.01 14.47
CA TRP A 67 -7.88 5.17 13.02
C TRP A 67 -7.18 6.44 12.53
N ALA A 68 -7.16 7.49 13.34
CA ALA A 68 -6.38 8.68 13.04
C ALA A 68 -4.88 8.34 12.98
N MET A 69 -4.37 7.63 13.99
CA MET A 69 -2.97 7.18 14.03
C MET A 69 -2.64 6.22 12.87
N MET A 70 -3.46 5.20 12.64
CA MET A 70 -3.28 4.27 11.53
C MET A 70 -3.26 4.99 10.18
N THR A 71 -4.09 6.02 10.01
CA THR A 71 -4.13 6.83 8.79
C THR A 71 -2.80 7.54 8.57
N VAL A 72 -2.17 8.09 9.61
CA VAL A 72 -0.85 8.71 9.49
C VAL A 72 0.16 7.73 8.93
N PHE A 73 0.26 6.52 9.50
CA PHE A 73 1.22 5.50 9.01
C PHE A 73 0.92 5.04 7.59
N ILE A 74 -0.35 4.84 7.24
CA ILE A 74 -0.73 4.39 5.90
C ILE A 74 -0.43 5.46 4.84
N VAL A 75 -0.66 6.74 5.17
CA VAL A 75 -0.46 7.86 4.25
C VAL A 75 0.99 8.35 4.23
N ALA A 76 1.77 8.05 5.30
CA ALA A 76 3.17 8.44 5.38
C ALA A 76 3.96 7.96 4.15
N GLN A 77 4.65 8.90 3.50
CA GLN A 77 5.49 8.66 2.33
C GLN A 77 6.77 9.49 2.48
N PRO A 78 7.89 9.05 1.89
CA PRO A 78 9.13 9.82 1.88
C PRO A 78 9.01 11.15 1.13
N VAL A 79 8.10 11.25 0.15
CA VAL A 79 7.89 12.44 -0.69
C VAL A 79 6.56 13.11 -0.32
N ALA A 80 6.60 14.41 0.01
CA ALA A 80 5.44 15.14 0.49
C ALA A 80 4.25 15.17 -0.51
N GLY A 81 4.51 15.28 -1.79
CA GLY A 81 3.47 15.25 -2.83
C GLY A 81 2.71 13.93 -2.87
N MET A 82 3.39 12.81 -2.62
CA MET A 82 2.77 11.49 -2.57
C MET A 82 1.89 11.31 -1.32
N VAL A 83 2.21 11.98 -0.21
CA VAL A 83 1.38 12.00 1.01
C VAL A 83 0.02 12.61 0.71
N LEU A 84 0.00 13.77 0.04
CA LEU A 84 -1.24 14.46 -0.32
C LEU A 84 -2.09 13.67 -1.31
N ALA A 85 -1.46 13.12 -2.37
CA ALA A 85 -2.17 12.31 -3.35
C ALA A 85 -2.80 11.06 -2.69
N LYS A 86 -2.02 10.32 -1.91
CA LYS A 86 -2.52 9.13 -1.20
C LYS A 86 -3.58 9.48 -0.15
N GLY A 87 -3.41 10.62 0.54
CA GLY A 87 -4.39 11.15 1.49
C GLY A 87 -5.72 11.49 0.81
N PHE A 88 -5.68 12.16 -0.34
CA PHE A 88 -6.87 12.49 -1.12
C PHE A 88 -7.66 11.25 -1.52
N PHE A 89 -7.00 10.24 -2.12
CA PHE A 89 -7.68 9.01 -2.50
C PHE A 89 -8.14 8.18 -1.30
N ARG A 90 -7.45 8.29 -0.16
CA ARG A 90 -7.92 7.70 1.09
C ARG A 90 -9.21 8.35 1.56
N LEU A 91 -9.30 9.68 1.58
CA LEU A 91 -10.51 10.39 1.99
C LEU A 91 -11.66 10.13 1.01
N ALA A 92 -11.40 10.25 -0.30
CA ALA A 92 -12.39 9.99 -1.35
C ALA A 92 -12.96 8.57 -1.26
N GLY A 93 -12.09 7.55 -1.15
CA GLY A 93 -12.51 6.15 -1.00
C GLY A 93 -13.33 5.93 0.29
N THR A 94 -12.96 6.59 1.39
CA THR A 94 -13.73 6.52 2.64
C THR A 94 -15.11 7.14 2.49
N VAL A 95 -15.22 8.32 1.87
CA VAL A 95 -16.52 8.98 1.64
C VAL A 95 -17.41 8.12 0.75
N VAL A 96 -16.88 7.60 -0.36
CA VAL A 96 -17.61 6.70 -1.26
C VAL A 96 -18.05 5.43 -0.54
N GLY A 97 -17.15 4.81 0.25
CA GLY A 97 -17.48 3.63 1.05
C GLY A 97 -18.52 3.90 2.13
N ALA A 98 -18.47 5.06 2.79
CA ALA A 98 -19.45 5.48 3.80
C ALA A 98 -20.84 5.68 3.17
N LEU A 99 -20.93 6.34 2.03
CA LEU A 99 -22.19 6.49 1.29
C LEU A 99 -22.74 5.14 0.86
N ALA A 100 -21.90 4.25 0.36
CA ALA A 100 -22.30 2.89 0.01
C ALA A 100 -22.78 2.12 1.24
N ALA A 101 -22.16 2.28 2.41
CA ALA A 101 -22.60 1.64 3.64
C ALA A 101 -24.03 2.02 4.03
N LEU A 102 -24.41 3.30 3.88
CA LEU A 102 -25.78 3.77 4.14
C LEU A 102 -26.78 3.07 3.20
N LEU A 103 -26.43 2.92 1.91
CA LEU A 103 -27.25 2.19 0.93
C LEU A 103 -27.35 0.71 1.26
N LEU A 104 -26.25 0.09 1.70
CA LEU A 104 -26.24 -1.32 2.11
C LEU A 104 -27.11 -1.58 3.34
N VAL A 105 -27.05 -0.69 4.34
CA VAL A 105 -27.92 -0.78 5.52
C VAL A 105 -29.40 -0.61 5.13
N TRP A 106 -29.70 0.28 4.16
CA TRP A 106 -31.05 0.40 3.62
C TRP A 106 -31.49 -0.88 2.91
N ALA A 107 -30.64 -1.51 2.12
CA ALA A 107 -30.93 -2.81 1.48
C ALA A 107 -31.17 -3.92 2.52
N GLY A 108 -30.53 -3.84 3.68
CA GLY A 108 -30.68 -4.75 4.80
C GLY A 108 -32.13 -4.82 5.38
N ARG A 109 -32.95 -3.82 5.08
CA ARG A 109 -34.40 -3.86 5.43
C ARG A 109 -35.16 -5.00 4.76
N HIS A 110 -34.62 -5.53 3.66
CA HIS A 110 -35.18 -6.69 2.94
C HIS A 110 -34.63 -8.03 3.49
N GLY A 111 -33.88 -8.02 4.57
CA GLY A 111 -33.34 -9.20 5.25
C GLY A 111 -31.84 -9.41 5.01
N ALA A 112 -31.26 -10.30 5.81
CA ALA A 112 -29.84 -10.61 5.78
C ALA A 112 -29.32 -11.12 4.43
N PRO A 113 -30.06 -11.97 3.67
CA PRO A 113 -29.58 -12.41 2.35
C PRO A 113 -29.45 -11.27 1.35
N ALA A 114 -30.39 -10.31 1.35
CA ALA A 114 -30.33 -9.14 0.48
C ALA A 114 -29.15 -8.22 0.83
N PHE A 115 -28.91 -8.00 2.12
CA PHE A 115 -27.76 -7.27 2.61
C PHE A 115 -26.43 -7.90 2.17
N LEU A 116 -26.27 -9.20 2.39
CA LEU A 116 -25.04 -9.92 2.05
C LEU A 116 -24.79 -9.94 0.53
N ALA A 117 -25.84 -10.13 -0.27
CA ALA A 117 -25.75 -10.07 -1.73
C ALA A 117 -25.32 -8.67 -2.21
N ALA A 118 -25.94 -7.62 -1.68
CA ALA A 118 -25.60 -6.24 -2.01
C ALA A 118 -24.14 -5.90 -1.59
N LEU A 119 -23.71 -6.33 -0.41
CA LEU A 119 -22.34 -6.16 0.07
C LEU A 119 -21.33 -6.90 -0.81
N ALA A 120 -21.64 -8.14 -1.20
CA ALA A 120 -20.76 -8.92 -2.08
C ALA A 120 -20.61 -8.26 -3.46
N VAL A 121 -21.72 -7.78 -4.04
CA VAL A 121 -21.71 -7.04 -5.31
C VAL A 121 -20.86 -5.76 -5.17
N TRP A 122 -21.04 -4.98 -4.09
CA TRP A 122 -20.27 -3.77 -3.85
C TRP A 122 -18.76 -4.03 -3.74
N ILE A 123 -18.36 -5.00 -2.92
CA ILE A 123 -16.96 -5.41 -2.77
C ILE A 123 -16.39 -5.90 -4.11
N GLY A 124 -17.15 -6.70 -4.85
CA GLY A 124 -16.78 -7.19 -6.18
C GLY A 124 -16.52 -6.05 -7.16
N LEU A 125 -17.40 -5.05 -7.22
CA LEU A 125 -17.24 -3.86 -8.06
C LEU A 125 -16.00 -3.03 -7.66
N CYS A 126 -15.79 -2.82 -6.36
CA CYS A 126 -14.62 -2.11 -5.85
C CYS A 126 -13.31 -2.85 -6.16
N THR A 127 -13.30 -4.18 -6.02
CA THR A 127 -12.13 -5.02 -6.35
C THR A 127 -11.86 -4.99 -7.85
N PHE A 128 -12.90 -5.08 -8.67
CA PHE A 128 -12.79 -4.96 -10.13
C PHE A 128 -12.23 -3.59 -10.52
N ALA A 129 -12.79 -2.49 -9.98
CA ALA A 129 -12.27 -1.15 -10.21
C ALA A 129 -10.80 -1.02 -9.78
N ALA A 130 -10.43 -1.56 -8.60
CA ALA A 130 -9.06 -1.56 -8.12
C ALA A 130 -8.10 -2.32 -9.03
N SER A 131 -8.55 -3.35 -9.75
CA SER A 131 -7.75 -4.10 -10.71
C SER A 131 -7.50 -3.35 -12.03
N LEU A 132 -8.41 -2.45 -12.40
CA LEU A 132 -8.31 -1.65 -13.63
C LEU A 132 -7.51 -0.35 -13.41
N LEU A 133 -7.59 0.22 -12.23
CA LEU A 133 -6.96 1.48 -11.88
C LEU A 133 -5.49 1.28 -11.48
N ARG A 134 -4.70 2.35 -11.60
CA ARG A 134 -3.30 2.38 -11.15
C ARG A 134 -3.19 3.13 -9.82
N ASN A 135 -2.09 2.89 -9.09
CA ASN A 135 -1.79 3.66 -7.88
C ASN A 135 -1.74 5.17 -8.16
N PRO A 136 -2.35 6.04 -7.34
CA PRO A 136 -3.01 5.78 -6.04
C PRO A 136 -4.54 5.53 -6.13
N GLU A 137 -5.14 5.55 -7.31
CA GLU A 137 -6.58 5.41 -7.55
C GLU A 137 -7.09 4.00 -7.16
N SER A 138 -6.34 2.97 -7.54
CA SER A 138 -6.61 1.57 -7.16
C SER A 138 -6.77 1.41 -5.65
N TYR A 139 -5.92 2.08 -4.87
CA TYR A 139 -6.01 2.11 -3.43
C TYR A 139 -7.32 2.73 -2.93
N GLY A 140 -7.78 3.83 -3.55
CA GLY A 140 -9.06 4.48 -3.22
C GLY A 140 -10.26 3.56 -3.47
N ALA A 141 -10.27 2.83 -4.59
CA ALA A 141 -11.32 1.89 -4.93
C ALA A 141 -11.40 0.71 -3.94
N ALA A 142 -10.25 0.09 -3.61
CA ALA A 142 -10.19 -0.97 -2.60
C ALA A 142 -10.66 -0.48 -1.23
N LEU A 143 -10.29 0.76 -0.86
CA LEU A 143 -10.69 1.39 0.38
C LEU A 143 -12.20 1.61 0.48
N ALA A 144 -12.85 2.02 -0.62
CA ALA A 144 -14.30 2.17 -0.67
C ALA A 144 -15.01 0.84 -0.41
N GLY A 145 -14.46 -0.27 -0.91
CA GLY A 145 -14.99 -1.61 -0.67
C GLY A 145 -14.99 -1.99 0.81
N TYR A 146 -13.82 -1.98 1.45
CA TYR A 146 -13.73 -2.41 2.84
C TYR A 146 -14.32 -1.39 3.84
N THR A 147 -14.31 -0.09 3.52
CA THR A 147 -14.96 0.92 4.38
C THR A 147 -16.45 0.71 4.45
N ALA A 148 -17.08 0.38 3.32
CA ALA A 148 -18.50 0.04 3.31
C ALA A 148 -18.81 -1.16 4.21
N ALA A 149 -17.98 -2.20 4.18
CA ALA A 149 -18.14 -3.35 5.07
C ALA A 149 -17.97 -3.00 6.55
N ILE A 150 -16.91 -2.23 6.90
CA ILE A 150 -16.62 -1.83 8.28
C ILE A 150 -17.75 -1.03 8.90
N ILE A 151 -18.43 -0.18 8.11
CA ILE A 151 -19.54 0.64 8.61
C ILE A 151 -20.85 -0.15 8.58
N SER A 152 -21.16 -0.87 7.49
CA SER A 152 -22.46 -1.49 7.31
C SER A 152 -22.68 -2.75 8.14
N LEU A 153 -21.63 -3.55 8.43
CA LEU A 153 -21.76 -4.78 9.22
C LEU A 153 -22.20 -4.52 10.66
N PRO A 154 -21.57 -3.61 11.43
CA PRO A 154 -22.07 -3.25 12.76
C PRO A 154 -23.46 -2.60 12.71
N ALA A 155 -23.69 -1.74 11.70
CA ALA A 155 -24.93 -1.00 11.53
C ALA A 155 -26.12 -1.88 11.04
N PHE A 156 -25.87 -3.12 10.59
CA PHE A 156 -26.93 -4.00 10.10
C PHE A 156 -28.00 -4.28 11.17
N ASN A 157 -27.59 -4.53 12.41
CA ASN A 157 -28.52 -4.75 13.53
C ASN A 157 -29.01 -3.45 14.18
N GLN A 158 -28.30 -2.35 13.97
CA GLN A 158 -28.60 -1.03 14.56
C GLN A 158 -28.47 0.07 13.49
N PRO A 159 -29.46 0.20 12.58
CA PRO A 159 -29.37 1.10 11.42
C PRO A 159 -29.13 2.58 11.76
N HIS A 160 -29.53 3.04 12.94
CA HIS A 160 -29.31 4.41 13.39
C HIS A 160 -27.82 4.74 13.60
N LEU A 161 -27.00 3.75 13.92
CA LEU A 161 -25.54 3.95 14.08
C LEU A 161 -24.80 4.15 12.74
N ALA A 162 -25.41 3.83 11.61
CA ALA A 162 -24.74 3.88 10.31
C ALA A 162 -24.19 5.28 10.01
N HIS A 163 -24.97 6.33 10.29
CA HIS A 163 -24.56 7.71 10.06
C HIS A 163 -23.45 8.14 11.03
N GLU A 164 -23.56 7.80 12.29
CA GLU A 164 -22.57 8.12 13.32
C GLU A 164 -21.23 7.47 12.99
N LEU A 165 -21.23 6.17 12.67
CA LEU A 165 -20.04 5.44 12.25
C LEU A 165 -19.42 6.01 10.97
N ALA A 166 -20.24 6.44 10.00
CA ALA A 166 -19.77 7.04 8.76
C ALA A 166 -19.04 8.37 9.01
N VAL A 167 -19.65 9.26 9.83
CA VAL A 167 -19.07 10.56 10.19
C VAL A 167 -17.83 10.38 11.06
N ALA A 168 -17.86 9.50 12.06
CA ALA A 168 -16.72 9.19 12.91
C ALA A 168 -15.53 8.72 12.05
N ARG A 169 -15.76 7.77 11.12
CA ARG A 169 -14.72 7.27 10.22
C ARG A 169 -14.12 8.35 9.33
N ALA A 170 -14.96 9.19 8.74
CA ALA A 170 -14.49 10.27 7.87
C ALA A 170 -13.66 11.30 8.65
N SER A 171 -14.10 11.70 9.86
CA SER A 171 -13.38 12.66 10.70
C SER A 171 -12.03 12.11 11.21
N GLU A 172 -11.97 10.86 11.65
CA GLU A 172 -10.73 10.19 12.08
C GLU A 172 -9.69 10.13 10.96
N ILE A 173 -10.13 9.76 9.76
CA ILE A 173 -9.26 9.69 8.59
C ILE A 173 -8.81 11.07 8.14
N ALA A 174 -9.72 12.05 8.12
CA ALA A 174 -9.37 13.44 7.78
C ALA A 174 -8.33 14.00 8.75
N LEU A 175 -8.51 13.79 10.07
CA LEU A 175 -7.53 14.19 11.08
C LEU A 175 -6.16 13.56 10.84
N GLY A 176 -6.11 12.25 10.58
CA GLY A 176 -4.87 11.55 10.29
C GLY A 176 -4.17 12.09 9.04
N ILE A 177 -4.92 12.41 7.97
CA ILE A 177 -4.38 13.00 6.74
C ILE A 177 -3.79 14.38 7.01
N VAL A 178 -4.49 15.23 7.78
CA VAL A 178 -4.01 16.56 8.14
C VAL A 178 -2.71 16.47 8.93
N CYS A 179 -2.66 15.62 9.96
CA CYS A 179 -1.45 15.42 10.78
C CYS A 179 -0.27 14.89 9.92
N ALA A 180 -0.51 13.92 9.03
CA ALA A 180 0.51 13.41 8.13
C ALA A 180 1.01 14.48 7.13
N GLY A 181 0.09 15.28 6.58
CA GLY A 181 0.39 16.37 5.67
C GLY A 181 1.23 17.47 6.32
N LEU A 182 0.86 17.92 7.52
CA LEU A 182 1.60 18.91 8.31
C LEU A 182 2.99 18.38 8.67
N ALA A 183 3.10 17.16 9.17
CA ALA A 183 4.38 16.54 9.49
C ALA A 183 5.28 16.43 8.24
N SER A 184 4.70 16.12 7.08
CA SER A 184 5.46 16.07 5.82
C SER A 184 5.98 17.43 5.39
N ARG A 185 5.24 18.50 5.56
CA ARG A 185 5.67 19.86 5.23
C ARG A 185 6.73 20.40 6.17
N LEU A 186 6.63 20.12 7.47
CA LEU A 186 7.55 20.63 8.48
C LEU A 186 8.95 20.01 8.38
N PHE A 187 9.06 18.74 7.98
CA PHE A 187 10.32 17.98 8.04
C PHE A 187 10.92 17.61 6.67
N LEU A 188 10.31 17.97 5.53
CA LEU A 188 10.67 17.38 4.24
C LEU A 188 11.00 18.32 3.05
N PRO A 189 11.14 19.64 3.17
CA PRO A 189 11.43 20.43 1.97
C PRO A 189 12.80 20.09 1.33
N GLN A 190 13.77 19.60 2.11
CA GLN A 190 15.13 19.30 1.64
C GLN A 190 15.32 17.84 1.20
N LEU A 191 14.76 16.87 1.93
CA LEU A 191 14.92 15.43 1.61
C LEU A 191 14.27 15.02 0.29
N ALA A 192 13.14 15.61 -0.07
CA ALA A 192 12.45 15.32 -1.33
C ALA A 192 13.27 15.83 -2.53
N ARG A 193 13.88 17.02 -2.41
CA ARG A 193 14.73 17.60 -3.43
C ARG A 193 15.95 16.72 -3.69
N ASP A 194 16.65 16.33 -2.63
CA ASP A 194 17.88 15.54 -2.72
C ASP A 194 17.63 14.14 -3.30
N GLN A 195 16.49 13.52 -2.97
CA GLN A 195 16.10 12.25 -3.56
C GLN A 195 15.74 12.35 -5.05
N ILE A 196 15.03 13.42 -5.46
CA ILE A 196 14.68 13.64 -6.86
C ILE A 196 15.94 13.96 -7.67
N VAL A 197 16.78 14.84 -7.16
CA VAL A 197 18.06 15.20 -7.81
C VAL A 197 18.95 13.96 -7.92
N GLY A 198 19.11 13.18 -6.86
CA GLY A 198 19.92 11.95 -6.90
C GLY A 198 19.37 10.89 -7.88
N ARG A 199 18.06 10.77 -8.03
CA ARG A 199 17.44 9.86 -9.04
C ARG A 199 17.64 10.38 -10.46
N LEU A 200 17.49 11.70 -10.67
CA LEU A 200 17.73 12.33 -11.97
C LEU A 200 19.19 12.20 -12.39
N GLU A 201 20.13 12.46 -11.48
CA GLU A 201 21.57 12.27 -11.74
C GLU A 201 21.89 10.81 -12.05
N GLY A 202 21.27 9.85 -11.34
CA GLY A 202 21.40 8.44 -11.64
C GLY A 202 20.89 8.10 -13.04
N LEU A 203 19.68 8.55 -13.40
CA LEU A 203 19.09 8.33 -14.73
C LEU A 203 19.92 8.97 -15.86
N VAL A 204 20.40 10.20 -15.67
CA VAL A 204 21.27 10.88 -16.64
C VAL A 204 22.58 10.12 -16.84
N ARG A 205 23.17 9.62 -15.75
CA ARG A 205 24.41 8.82 -15.81
C ARG A 205 24.18 7.48 -16.52
N ASP A 206 23.07 6.80 -16.22
CA ASP A 206 22.71 5.54 -16.88
C ASP A 206 22.40 5.74 -18.36
N LEU A 207 21.73 6.84 -18.72
CA LEU A 207 21.47 7.23 -20.12
C LEU A 207 22.75 7.59 -20.87
N ALA A 208 23.67 8.33 -20.23
CA ALA A 208 24.98 8.65 -20.81
C ALA A 208 25.81 7.37 -21.06
N ALA A 209 25.87 6.48 -20.08
CA ALA A 209 26.51 5.18 -20.24
C ALA A 209 25.85 4.34 -21.36
N TYR A 210 24.51 4.36 -21.47
CA TYR A 210 23.81 3.68 -22.54
C TYR A 210 24.14 4.28 -23.91
N ALA A 211 24.22 5.60 -24.01
CA ALA A 211 24.58 6.29 -25.26
C ALA A 211 26.02 5.99 -25.68
N GLU A 212 26.98 6.02 -24.75
CA GLU A 212 28.38 5.64 -25.03
C GLU A 212 28.47 4.21 -25.52
N PHE A 213 27.74 3.28 -24.93
CA PHE A 213 27.69 1.89 -25.37
C PHE A 213 26.97 1.71 -26.72
N ALA A 214 25.89 2.44 -26.96
CA ALA A 214 25.14 2.33 -28.21
C ALA A 214 25.90 2.89 -29.41
N PHE A 215 26.66 3.96 -29.23
CA PHE A 215 27.42 4.61 -30.28
C PHE A 215 28.89 4.19 -30.33
N GLY A 216 29.43 3.61 -29.23
CA GLY A 216 30.82 3.18 -29.11
C GLY A 216 31.10 1.72 -29.56
N GLY A 217 30.12 0.99 -30.10
CA GLY A 217 30.32 -0.37 -30.66
C GLY A 217 30.52 -1.47 -29.63
N ALA A 218 29.97 -1.34 -28.45
CA ALA A 218 30.13 -2.27 -27.33
C ALA A 218 29.31 -3.55 -27.43
N ASP A 219 29.77 -4.57 -26.72
CA ASP A 219 29.28 -5.94 -26.73
C ASP A 219 27.83 -6.08 -26.22
N ARG A 220 27.00 -6.85 -26.94
CA ARG A 220 25.57 -7.09 -26.67
C ARG A 220 25.22 -7.46 -25.20
N PRO A 221 25.98 -8.28 -24.45
CA PRO A 221 25.62 -8.65 -23.09
C PRO A 221 25.63 -7.50 -22.08
N THR A 222 26.45 -6.47 -22.32
CA THR A 222 26.53 -5.29 -21.44
C THR A 222 25.32 -4.37 -21.65
N LEU A 223 24.85 -4.22 -22.90
CA LEU A 223 23.63 -3.49 -23.22
C LEU A 223 22.38 -4.08 -22.56
N VAL A 224 22.27 -5.41 -22.52
CA VAL A 224 21.12 -6.10 -21.88
C VAL A 224 21.12 -5.88 -20.36
N LYS A 225 22.27 -5.85 -19.70
CA LYS A 225 22.38 -5.56 -18.25
C LYS A 225 22.01 -4.11 -17.93
N LEU A 226 22.42 -3.17 -18.77
CA LEU A 226 22.11 -1.74 -18.61
C LEU A 226 20.62 -1.48 -18.83
N ASN A 227 20.02 -2.07 -19.87
CA ASN A 227 18.60 -1.94 -20.18
C ASN A 227 17.70 -2.47 -19.04
N ARG A 228 18.09 -3.55 -18.39
CA ARG A 228 17.40 -4.05 -17.18
C ARG A 228 17.47 -3.12 -15.99
N ARG A 229 18.55 -2.32 -15.85
CA ARG A 229 18.66 -1.32 -14.78
C ARG A 229 17.82 -0.07 -15.02
N ILE A 230 17.64 0.34 -16.27
CA ILE A 230 16.85 1.53 -16.64
C ILE A 230 15.34 1.26 -16.55
N ILE A 231 14.91 0.00 -16.77
CA ILE A 231 13.51 -0.40 -16.78
C ILE A 231 13.01 -0.83 -15.38
N ALA A 232 13.90 -1.16 -14.44
CA ALA A 232 13.57 -1.55 -13.07
C ALA A 232 13.47 -0.34 -12.14
#